data_22f147f08196d393c8a81df775b5dd3d
#
_entry.id   22f147f08196d393c8a81df775b5dd3d
#
_cell.length_a   1.000
_cell.length_b   1.000
_cell.length_c   1.000
_cell.angle_alpha   90.00
_cell.angle_beta   90.00
_cell.angle_gamma   90.00
#
_symmetry.space_group_name_H-M   'P 1'
#
loop_
_entity.id
_entity.type
_entity.pdbx_description
1 polymer ?
#
loop_
_entity_poly.entity_id
_entity_poly.type
_entity_poly.pdbx_seq_one_letter_code
_entity_poly.pdbx_strand_id
1 'polypeptide(L)'
;MVTLDSILSAPSLSNLFLRFCQEIIFVCWPRNLDFGILASSFCLKMAEEESQEFKLKVNSELRFEVEHKASAEIEMIEGSGEMFGTELAKNKKYAFVSGSKVAIYTWHGCVLKLKGKTEVAYVSTETPMTVYVNTHAALEQMRSKAEEDSTRGPRILVVGPTDVGKSTLCRLLTNYAVRLGRSPVLADIDVGQGNMGLPGTIGALVVERTADIEEGFLNTAPLVFHYGHKSPNDNFQLYNMLVLRLAEIINVRCEQSKKVNSSGVIINTAGWIRGAGYEALKQAAGAFEVDVICVLDQERLYNQLKGDLPDFVKIVLLPKSGGVVERSQAIRADSRDSRIREYFYGLKNNLFPHTFDVKFNDVKIFKIGAPSLPESCLPLGMKSQDSQTKLVPLVPAMSLLHHVLSVSAATTVDHDIVETNVLGFLVVTNVDMDKSVFTVLSPSPRPLPQTILLVMDIQFMDIK
;
A
#
# COMPACT_ATOMS: atom_id res chain seq x y z
N MET A 1 -31.82 13.93 46.44
CA MET A 1 -30.38 13.68 46.55
C MET A 1 -30.04 12.64 45.49
N VAL A 2 -29.61 13.09 44.35
CA VAL A 2 -29.10 12.23 43.29
C VAL A 2 -27.61 12.12 43.52
N THR A 3 -27.08 10.95 43.76
CA THR A 3 -25.66 10.71 44.06
C THR A 3 -24.83 10.91 42.81
N LEU A 4 -23.62 11.45 42.96
CA LEU A 4 -22.67 11.78 41.87
C LEU A 4 -22.37 10.61 40.90
N ASP A 5 -22.51 9.39 41.39
CA ASP A 5 -22.22 8.17 40.62
C ASP A 5 -23.20 7.89 39.45
N SER A 6 -24.42 8.48 39.48
CA SER A 6 -25.40 8.31 38.41
C SER A 6 -25.21 9.28 37.22
N ILE A 7 -24.33 10.26 37.34
CA ILE A 7 -24.08 11.29 36.31
C ILE A 7 -22.86 10.92 35.45
N LEU A 8 -21.99 10.03 35.91
CA LEU A 8 -20.71 9.70 35.26
C LEU A 8 -20.77 8.56 34.25
N SER A 9 -21.95 7.96 34.01
CA SER A 9 -22.08 6.79 33.13
C SER A 9 -22.51 7.06 31.68
N ALA A 10 -22.59 8.33 31.24
CA ALA A 10 -22.98 8.66 29.86
C ALA A 10 -21.80 9.29 29.07
N PRO A 11 -21.37 8.69 27.96
CA PRO A 11 -20.16 9.12 27.20
C PRO A 11 -20.26 10.50 26.53
N SER A 12 -21.45 11.10 26.48
CA SER A 12 -21.69 12.41 25.84
C SER A 12 -21.53 13.62 26.77
N LEU A 13 -21.34 13.42 28.07
CA LEU A 13 -21.28 14.49 29.08
C LEU A 13 -19.85 14.93 29.47
N SER A 14 -18.82 14.17 29.09
CA SER A 14 -17.44 14.50 29.43
C SER A 14 -16.94 15.79 28.78
N ASN A 15 -17.37 16.09 27.55
CA ASN A 15 -16.99 17.32 26.85
C ASN A 15 -17.74 18.57 27.34
N LEU A 16 -18.95 18.39 27.85
CA LEU A 16 -19.74 19.49 28.45
C LEU A 16 -19.19 19.85 29.85
N PHE A 17 -18.77 18.85 30.61
CA PHE A 17 -18.20 19.03 31.93
C PHE A 17 -16.81 19.70 31.89
N LEU A 18 -15.98 19.37 30.89
CA LEU A 18 -14.69 20.03 30.67
C LEU A 18 -14.84 21.51 30.29
N ARG A 19 -15.83 21.86 29.45
CA ARG A 19 -16.16 23.26 29.14
C ARG A 19 -16.72 24.00 30.38
N PHE A 20 -17.56 23.35 31.15
CA PHE A 20 -18.13 23.92 32.38
C PHE A 20 -17.08 24.15 33.46
N CYS A 21 -16.08 23.27 33.61
CA CYS A 21 -14.95 23.45 34.50
C CYS A 21 -14.01 24.60 34.06
N GLN A 22 -13.80 24.77 32.76
CA GLN A 22 -12.99 25.87 32.21
C GLN A 22 -13.65 27.25 32.42
N GLU A 23 -14.98 27.34 32.33
CA GLU A 23 -15.70 28.60 32.55
C GLU A 23 -15.87 28.95 34.03
N ILE A 24 -15.98 27.96 34.94
CA ILE A 24 -16.11 28.21 36.39
C ILE A 24 -14.78 28.65 37.01
N ILE A 25 -13.63 28.20 36.50
CA ILE A 25 -12.31 28.57 36.98
C ILE A 25 -12.00 30.06 36.70
N PHE A 26 -12.65 30.68 35.73
CA PHE A 26 -12.39 32.07 35.33
C PHE A 26 -13.26 33.13 36.06
N VAL A 27 -14.35 32.74 36.73
CA VAL A 27 -15.36 33.74 37.19
C VAL A 27 -15.48 33.91 38.69
N CYS A 28 -15.08 32.96 39.54
CA CYS A 28 -15.28 33.09 41.01
C CYS A 28 -14.19 32.39 41.82
N TRP A 29 -13.10 33.06 42.23
CA TRP A 29 -12.43 32.68 43.47
C TRP A 29 -11.48 33.73 44.07
N PRO A 30 -11.57 34.06 45.35
CA PRO A 30 -10.51 34.73 46.10
C PRO A 30 -9.46 33.72 46.59
N ARG A 31 -8.21 34.19 46.60
CA ARG A 31 -6.99 33.45 46.95
C ARG A 31 -7.08 32.76 48.30
N ASN A 32 -6.93 31.47 48.31
CA ASN A 32 -6.33 30.57 49.32
C ASN A 32 -7.13 29.26 49.43
N LEU A 33 -6.61 28.19 48.82
CA LEU A 33 -6.64 26.80 49.29
C LEU A 33 -6.23 25.85 48.12
N ASP A 34 -5.48 24.80 48.46
CA ASP A 34 -4.85 23.80 47.60
C ASP A 34 -5.78 22.96 46.67
N PHE A 35 -6.86 23.54 46.16
CA PHE A 35 -7.78 22.85 45.22
C PHE A 35 -7.19 22.74 43.79
N GLY A 36 -6.20 23.58 43.46
CA GLY A 36 -5.51 23.54 42.17
C GLY A 36 -4.71 22.25 41.95
N ILE A 37 -4.15 21.68 43.00
CA ILE A 37 -3.36 20.44 42.97
C ILE A 37 -4.30 19.22 42.87
N LEU A 38 -5.47 19.25 43.50
CA LEU A 38 -6.47 18.19 43.42
C LEU A 38 -7.19 18.19 42.05
N ALA A 39 -7.52 19.35 41.50
CA ALA A 39 -8.13 19.48 40.18
C ALA A 39 -7.15 19.13 39.07
N SER A 40 -5.88 19.53 39.15
CA SER A 40 -4.84 19.15 38.21
C SER A 40 -4.48 17.65 38.32
N SER A 41 -4.47 17.08 39.53
CA SER A 41 -4.27 15.66 39.75
C SER A 41 -5.48 14.81 39.25
N PHE A 42 -6.70 15.34 39.35
CA PHE A 42 -7.91 14.67 38.86
C PHE A 42 -8.03 14.81 37.35
N CYS A 43 -7.73 15.97 36.75
CA CYS A 43 -7.62 16.13 35.30
C CYS A 43 -6.46 15.32 34.69
N LEU A 44 -5.31 15.23 35.38
CA LEU A 44 -4.20 14.37 34.96
C LEU A 44 -4.56 12.86 35.05
N LYS A 45 -5.37 12.46 36.04
CA LYS A 45 -5.86 11.08 36.14
C LYS A 45 -6.96 10.74 35.12
N MET A 46 -7.75 11.70 34.65
CA MET A 46 -8.75 11.48 33.60
C MET A 46 -8.16 11.49 32.18
N ALA A 47 -6.91 11.92 32.02
CA ALA A 47 -6.16 11.90 30.77
C ALA A 47 -5.15 10.74 30.68
N GLU A 48 -5.14 9.80 31.62
CA GLU A 48 -4.47 8.51 31.42
C GLU A 48 -5.30 7.71 30.40
N GLU A 49 -4.96 7.89 29.12
CA GLU A 49 -5.41 7.01 28.07
C GLU A 49 -5.19 5.57 28.51
N GLU A 50 -6.25 4.76 28.51
CA GLU A 50 -6.19 3.37 28.91
C GLU A 50 -5.05 2.66 28.16
N SER A 51 -4.04 2.23 28.88
CA SER A 51 -2.96 1.42 28.35
C SER A 51 -3.19 -0.03 28.76
N GLN A 52 -3.19 -0.92 27.79
CA GLN A 52 -3.38 -2.34 28.01
C GLN A 52 -2.06 -3.08 27.79
N GLU A 53 -1.69 -3.96 28.73
CA GLU A 53 -0.51 -4.82 28.62
C GLU A 53 -0.90 -6.21 28.13
N PHE A 54 -0.18 -6.70 27.11
CA PHE A 54 -0.35 -8.03 26.53
C PHE A 54 0.91 -8.85 26.74
N LYS A 55 0.77 -9.99 27.40
CA LYS A 55 1.85 -10.98 27.56
C LYS A 55 1.66 -12.10 26.54
N LEU A 56 2.54 -12.14 25.54
CA LEU A 56 2.52 -13.10 24.47
C LEU A 56 3.40 -14.30 24.83
N LYS A 57 2.86 -15.51 24.60
CA LYS A 57 3.62 -16.76 24.71
C LYS A 57 4.42 -17.00 23.42
N VAL A 58 5.27 -17.99 23.47
CA VAL A 58 6.00 -18.50 22.29
C VAL A 58 5.00 -18.85 21.17
N ASN A 59 5.32 -18.49 19.93
CA ASN A 59 4.51 -18.76 18.73
C ASN A 59 3.08 -18.21 18.82
N SER A 60 2.93 -17.02 19.34
CA SER A 60 1.64 -16.32 19.37
C SER A 60 1.74 -14.91 18.80
N GLU A 61 0.62 -14.32 18.47
CA GLU A 61 0.57 -12.97 17.91
C GLU A 61 -0.51 -12.12 18.57
N LEU A 62 -0.21 -10.82 18.78
CA LEU A 62 -1.19 -9.81 19.12
C LEU A 62 -1.76 -9.25 17.83
N ARG A 63 -3.09 -9.31 17.70
CA ARG A 63 -3.83 -8.68 16.59
C ARG A 63 -4.68 -7.54 17.12
N PHE A 64 -4.60 -6.38 16.48
CA PHE A 64 -5.48 -5.26 16.82
C PHE A 64 -5.86 -4.44 15.60
N GLU A 65 -7.01 -3.77 15.69
CA GLU A 65 -7.53 -2.84 14.69
C GLU A 65 -7.75 -1.49 15.35
N VAL A 66 -7.20 -0.43 14.75
CA VAL A 66 -7.35 0.93 15.27
C VAL A 66 -8.73 1.48 14.91
N GLU A 67 -9.45 2.00 15.91
CA GLU A 67 -10.79 2.56 15.74
C GLU A 67 -10.81 3.71 14.72
N HIS A 68 -11.93 3.87 14.03
CA HIS A 68 -12.11 4.96 13.07
C HIS A 68 -11.93 6.34 13.74
N LYS A 69 -11.13 7.22 13.12
CA LYS A 69 -10.76 8.55 13.64
C LYS A 69 -9.96 8.53 14.96
N ALA A 70 -9.41 7.39 15.33
CA ALA A 70 -8.51 7.27 16.47
C ALA A 70 -7.08 6.95 16.03
N SER A 71 -6.17 6.91 16.98
CA SER A 71 -4.80 6.41 16.83
C SER A 71 -4.47 5.46 17.97
N ALA A 72 -3.52 4.57 17.72
CA ALA A 72 -2.99 3.68 18.74
C ALA A 72 -1.46 3.67 18.71
N GLU A 73 -0.84 3.50 19.86
CA GLU A 73 0.60 3.32 20.01
C GLU A 73 0.90 1.95 20.58
N ILE A 74 1.91 1.28 20.07
CA ILE A 74 2.44 0.04 20.61
C ILE A 74 3.89 0.21 21.03
N GLU A 75 4.24 -0.37 22.16
CA GLU A 75 5.59 -0.39 22.69
C GLU A 75 5.95 -1.80 23.15
N MET A 76 7.12 -2.30 22.75
CA MET A 76 7.64 -3.58 23.23
C MET A 76 8.46 -3.34 24.49
N ILE A 77 8.03 -3.90 25.62
CA ILE A 77 8.66 -3.73 26.95
C ILE A 77 9.73 -4.80 27.15
N GLU A 78 9.38 -6.06 26.90
CA GLU A 78 10.27 -7.21 27.10
C GLU A 78 10.15 -8.22 25.97
N GLY A 79 11.20 -9.05 25.82
CA GLY A 79 11.23 -10.12 24.83
C GLY A 79 11.62 -9.65 23.44
N SER A 80 11.11 -10.34 22.43
CA SER A 80 11.29 -10.01 21.00
C SER A 80 9.99 -10.23 20.23
N GLY A 81 9.65 -9.31 19.37
CA GLY A 81 8.47 -9.37 18.51
C GLY A 81 8.74 -8.76 17.14
N GLU A 82 7.98 -9.17 16.16
CA GLU A 82 8.10 -8.67 14.79
C GLU A 82 6.72 -8.37 14.17
N MET A 83 6.68 -7.36 13.33
CA MET A 83 5.52 -7.03 12.51
C MET A 83 5.83 -7.33 11.05
N PHE A 84 5.17 -8.35 10.50
CA PHE A 84 5.36 -8.79 9.11
C PHE A 84 6.83 -8.96 8.71
N GLY A 85 7.65 -9.58 9.60
CA GLY A 85 9.07 -9.85 9.36
C GLY A 85 10.02 -8.69 9.71
N THR A 86 9.53 -7.56 10.20
CA THR A 86 10.35 -6.47 10.75
C THR A 86 10.35 -6.54 12.28
N GLU A 87 11.52 -6.57 12.90
CA GLU A 87 11.64 -6.61 14.36
C GLU A 87 11.28 -5.27 15.01
N LEU A 88 10.56 -5.33 16.13
CA LEU A 88 10.29 -4.16 16.95
C LEU A 88 11.50 -3.86 17.85
N ALA A 89 11.91 -2.60 17.91
CA ALA A 89 12.91 -2.16 18.86
C ALA A 89 12.31 -2.06 20.27
N LYS A 90 13.05 -2.53 21.26
CA LYS A 90 12.63 -2.49 22.66
C LYS A 90 12.51 -1.03 23.15
N ASN A 91 11.45 -0.74 23.89
CA ASN A 91 11.13 0.59 24.45
C ASN A 91 10.97 1.70 23.38
N LYS A 92 10.77 1.33 22.12
CA LYS A 92 10.40 2.27 21.06
C LYS A 92 8.88 2.23 20.86
N LYS A 93 8.27 3.40 20.77
CA LYS A 93 6.85 3.56 20.48
C LYS A 93 6.63 3.63 18.98
N TYR A 94 5.61 2.93 18.53
CA TYR A 94 5.17 2.92 17.13
C TYR A 94 3.72 3.36 17.08
N ALA A 95 3.43 4.37 16.25
CA ALA A 95 2.11 4.96 16.12
C ALA A 95 1.38 4.42 14.89
N PHE A 96 0.12 4.07 15.07
CA PHE A 96 -0.76 3.58 14.02
C PHE A 96 -1.96 4.49 13.86
N VAL A 97 -2.25 4.82 12.61
CA VAL A 97 -3.37 5.68 12.23
C VAL A 97 -4.70 4.93 12.19
N SER A 98 -5.79 5.66 12.15
CA SER A 98 -7.15 5.15 12.00
C SER A 98 -7.28 4.05 10.95
N GLY A 99 -7.95 2.95 11.30
CA GLY A 99 -8.21 1.82 10.41
C GLY A 99 -7.00 0.91 10.16
N SER A 100 -5.86 1.15 10.81
CA SER A 100 -4.69 0.26 10.72
C SER A 100 -5.00 -1.10 11.32
N LYS A 101 -4.64 -2.18 10.59
CA LYS A 101 -4.76 -3.57 11.02
C LYS A 101 -3.36 -4.13 11.24
N VAL A 102 -3.05 -4.48 12.47
CA VAL A 102 -1.70 -4.83 12.91
C VAL A 102 -1.70 -6.23 13.52
N ALA A 103 -0.67 -7.00 13.16
CA ALA A 103 -0.36 -8.27 13.80
C ALA A 103 1.13 -8.27 14.20
N ILE A 104 1.39 -8.44 15.50
CA ILE A 104 2.74 -8.53 16.06
C ILE A 104 2.94 -9.96 16.55
N TYR A 105 3.85 -10.66 15.91
CA TYR A 105 4.18 -12.05 16.19
C TYR A 105 5.44 -12.16 17.04
N THR A 106 5.52 -13.20 17.85
CA THR A 106 6.72 -13.52 18.64
C THR A 106 7.11 -14.99 18.54
N TRP A 107 8.40 -15.24 18.30
CA TRP A 107 8.98 -16.59 18.32
C TRP A 107 9.34 -17.06 19.74
N HIS A 108 9.64 -16.14 20.65
CA HIS A 108 10.20 -16.45 21.97
C HIS A 108 9.36 -15.96 23.16
N GLY A 109 8.31 -15.20 22.87
CA GLY A 109 7.51 -14.50 23.86
C GLY A 109 7.94 -13.04 24.01
N CYS A 110 6.96 -12.17 24.27
CA CYS A 110 7.20 -10.75 24.53
C CYS A 110 6.09 -10.15 25.38
N VAL A 111 6.37 -8.96 25.92
CA VAL A 111 5.39 -8.11 26.60
C VAL A 111 5.23 -6.84 25.79
N LEU A 112 3.99 -6.55 25.39
CA LEU A 112 3.60 -5.41 24.58
C LEU A 112 2.67 -4.52 25.38
N LYS A 113 2.87 -3.21 25.29
CA LYS A 113 1.98 -2.19 25.86
C LYS A 113 1.28 -1.46 24.73
N LEU A 114 -0.03 -1.63 24.65
CA LEU A 114 -0.90 -0.96 23.68
C LEU A 114 -1.61 0.22 24.36
N LYS A 115 -1.53 1.39 23.77
CA LYS A 115 -2.17 2.62 24.23
C LYS A 115 -3.02 3.19 23.09
N GLY A 116 -4.19 3.74 23.38
CA GLY A 116 -5.11 4.32 22.41
C GLY A 116 -6.37 3.49 22.21
N LYS A 117 -7.21 3.88 21.23
CA LYS A 117 -8.49 3.24 20.99
C LYS A 117 -8.43 2.22 19.86
N THR A 118 -8.85 1.02 20.15
CA THR A 118 -8.92 -0.09 19.21
C THR A 118 -10.33 -0.66 19.14
N GLU A 119 -10.82 -1.01 17.95
CA GLU A 119 -12.08 -1.74 17.78
C GLU A 119 -11.96 -3.15 18.36
N VAL A 120 -10.82 -3.79 18.12
CA VAL A 120 -10.51 -5.14 18.57
C VAL A 120 -9.03 -5.21 18.93
N ALA A 121 -8.70 -5.89 20.05
CA ALA A 121 -7.33 -6.29 20.39
C ALA A 121 -7.36 -7.64 21.11
N TYR A 122 -6.65 -8.63 20.57
CA TYR A 122 -6.60 -9.98 21.15
C TYR A 122 -5.31 -10.73 20.81
N VAL A 123 -4.97 -11.69 21.64
CA VAL A 123 -3.84 -12.60 21.41
C VAL A 123 -4.34 -13.89 20.76
N SER A 124 -3.69 -14.31 19.68
CA SER A 124 -3.95 -15.56 18.98
C SER A 124 -2.75 -16.48 19.03
N THR A 125 -3.00 -17.76 19.27
CA THR A 125 -2.00 -18.85 19.16
C THR A 125 -2.12 -19.58 17.82
N GLU A 126 -3.23 -19.37 17.09
CA GLU A 126 -3.42 -19.91 15.75
C GLU A 126 -2.90 -18.92 14.71
N THR A 127 -1.75 -19.25 14.15
CA THR A 127 -1.07 -18.38 13.18
C THR A 127 -0.38 -19.23 12.10
N PRO A 128 -0.36 -18.79 10.83
CA PRO A 128 0.31 -19.50 9.75
C PRO A 128 1.83 -19.24 9.71
N MET A 129 2.39 -18.52 10.67
CA MET A 129 3.78 -18.04 10.63
C MET A 129 4.81 -19.16 10.47
N THR A 130 4.59 -20.33 11.08
CA THR A 130 5.47 -21.50 10.90
C THR A 130 5.50 -21.96 9.43
N VAL A 131 4.35 -21.95 8.74
CA VAL A 131 4.27 -22.31 7.32
C VAL A 131 4.97 -21.24 6.47
N TYR A 132 4.79 -19.97 6.78
CA TYR A 132 5.41 -18.87 6.06
C TYR A 132 6.94 -18.84 6.22
N VAL A 133 7.47 -19.11 7.43
CA VAL A 133 8.92 -19.20 7.63
C VAL A 133 9.52 -20.43 6.95
N ASN A 134 8.82 -21.56 6.93
CA ASN A 134 9.26 -22.74 6.18
C ASN A 134 9.28 -22.46 4.66
N THR A 135 8.28 -21.74 4.14
CA THR A 135 8.29 -21.27 2.75
C THR A 135 9.49 -20.37 2.47
N HIS A 136 9.76 -19.40 3.37
CA HIS A 136 10.94 -18.56 3.26
C HIS A 136 12.24 -19.38 3.29
N ALA A 137 12.37 -20.37 4.18
CA ALA A 137 13.55 -21.24 4.28
C ALA A 137 13.80 -22.01 2.97
N ALA A 138 12.74 -22.56 2.34
CA ALA A 138 12.85 -23.23 1.06
C ALA A 138 13.31 -22.25 -0.05
N LEU A 139 12.77 -21.03 -0.08
CA LEU A 139 13.21 -19.98 -1.01
C LEU A 139 14.65 -19.54 -0.76
N GLU A 140 15.09 -19.55 0.50
CA GLU A 140 16.47 -19.20 0.84
C GLU A 140 17.47 -20.27 0.38
N GLN A 141 17.10 -21.56 0.45
CA GLN A 141 17.90 -22.61 -0.16
C GLN A 141 18.07 -22.41 -1.66
N MET A 142 17.00 -21.99 -2.38
CA MET A 142 17.08 -21.67 -3.79
C MET A 142 18.02 -20.47 -4.06
N ARG A 143 17.97 -19.42 -3.21
CA ARG A 143 18.84 -18.25 -3.30
C ARG A 143 20.31 -18.59 -3.06
N SER A 144 20.60 -19.40 -2.03
CA SER A 144 21.97 -19.85 -1.72
C SER A 144 22.56 -20.65 -2.87
N LYS A 145 21.77 -21.60 -3.42
CA LYS A 145 22.20 -22.34 -4.62
C LYS A 145 22.43 -21.45 -5.83
N ALA A 146 21.54 -20.48 -6.07
CA ALA A 146 21.68 -19.54 -7.18
C ALA A 146 22.93 -18.65 -7.03
N GLU A 147 23.31 -18.29 -5.80
CA GLU A 147 24.51 -17.54 -5.51
C GLU A 147 25.78 -18.39 -5.75
N GLU A 148 25.80 -19.65 -5.29
CA GLU A 148 26.89 -20.60 -5.50
C GLU A 148 27.09 -20.90 -7.00
N ASP A 149 26.01 -21.17 -7.73
CA ASP A 149 26.03 -21.50 -9.16
C ASP A 149 26.17 -20.25 -10.06
N SER A 150 26.16 -19.04 -9.49
CA SER A 150 26.10 -17.76 -10.22
C SER A 150 24.92 -17.68 -11.20
N THR A 151 23.79 -18.26 -10.84
CA THR A 151 22.54 -18.26 -11.61
C THR A 151 21.54 -17.27 -11.05
N ARG A 152 20.33 -17.19 -11.66
CA ARG A 152 19.25 -16.37 -11.14
C ARG A 152 18.60 -17.01 -9.90
N GLY A 153 18.22 -16.19 -8.96
CA GLY A 153 17.44 -16.59 -7.78
C GLY A 153 15.96 -16.84 -8.11
N PRO A 154 15.20 -17.35 -7.12
CA PRO A 154 13.81 -17.73 -7.31
C PRO A 154 12.91 -16.53 -7.64
N ARG A 155 11.98 -16.73 -8.57
CA ARG A 155 10.90 -15.79 -8.90
C ARG A 155 9.58 -16.32 -8.35
N ILE A 156 9.00 -15.57 -7.43
CA ILE A 156 7.87 -15.99 -6.62
C ILE A 156 6.65 -15.15 -6.97
N LEU A 157 5.57 -15.79 -7.43
CA LEU A 157 4.28 -15.15 -7.67
C LEU A 157 3.32 -15.47 -6.52
N VAL A 158 2.79 -14.46 -5.86
CA VAL A 158 1.82 -14.63 -4.77
C VAL A 158 0.42 -14.36 -5.29
N VAL A 159 -0.42 -15.39 -5.30
CA VAL A 159 -1.77 -15.37 -5.90
C VAL A 159 -2.86 -15.77 -4.90
N GLY A 160 -4.07 -15.36 -5.15
CA GLY A 160 -5.24 -15.69 -4.34
C GLY A 160 -6.32 -14.60 -4.45
N PRO A 161 -7.52 -14.83 -3.93
CA PRO A 161 -8.60 -13.85 -3.96
C PRO A 161 -8.26 -12.55 -3.22
N THR A 162 -9.16 -11.61 -3.24
CA THR A 162 -9.04 -10.38 -2.42
C THR A 162 -9.07 -10.72 -0.94
N ASP A 163 -8.38 -9.91 -0.13
CA ASP A 163 -8.38 -10.00 1.34
C ASP A 163 -7.99 -11.39 1.89
N VAL A 164 -6.94 -12.00 1.33
CA VAL A 164 -6.30 -13.22 1.88
C VAL A 164 -4.90 -12.97 2.43
N GLY A 165 -4.39 -11.72 2.35
CA GLY A 165 -3.08 -11.36 2.91
C GLY A 165 -1.91 -11.49 1.94
N LYS A 166 -2.13 -11.47 0.61
CA LYS A 166 -1.05 -11.53 -0.41
C LYS A 166 0.07 -10.51 -0.18
N SER A 167 -0.29 -9.24 -0.09
CA SER A 167 0.69 -8.15 0.11
C SER A 167 1.43 -8.28 1.44
N THR A 168 0.75 -8.80 2.48
CA THR A 168 1.38 -9.09 3.78
C THR A 168 2.39 -10.21 3.67
N LEU A 169 2.07 -11.30 2.95
CA LEU A 169 3.01 -12.39 2.68
C LEU A 169 4.20 -11.91 1.86
N CYS A 170 3.97 -11.11 0.82
CA CYS A 170 5.07 -10.50 0.04
C CYS A 170 5.99 -9.66 0.92
N ARG A 171 5.41 -8.79 1.79
CA ARG A 171 6.19 -7.99 2.76
C ARG A 171 7.00 -8.87 3.70
N LEU A 172 6.41 -9.92 4.25
CA LEU A 172 7.06 -10.84 5.17
C LEU A 172 8.22 -11.58 4.51
N LEU A 173 8.01 -12.18 3.34
CA LEU A 173 9.05 -12.91 2.60
C LEU A 173 10.20 -11.98 2.18
N THR A 174 9.88 -10.74 1.79
CA THR A 174 10.87 -9.72 1.44
C THR A 174 11.70 -9.32 2.65
N ASN A 175 11.06 -9.01 3.79
CA ASN A 175 11.76 -8.64 5.02
C ASN A 175 12.69 -9.75 5.51
N TYR A 176 12.24 -11.00 5.51
CA TYR A 176 13.08 -12.13 5.89
C TYR A 176 14.29 -12.32 4.96
N ALA A 177 14.10 -12.15 3.65
CA ALA A 177 15.22 -12.19 2.70
C ALA A 177 16.24 -11.08 3.00
N VAL A 178 15.78 -9.86 3.23
CA VAL A 178 16.65 -8.70 3.54
C VAL A 178 17.40 -8.89 4.86
N ARG A 179 16.75 -9.46 5.89
CA ARG A 179 17.39 -9.79 7.18
C ARG A 179 18.55 -10.79 7.02
N LEU A 180 18.50 -11.65 6.01
CA LEU A 180 19.61 -12.55 5.64
C LEU A 180 20.61 -11.92 4.66
N GLY A 181 20.55 -10.59 4.47
CA GLY A 181 21.50 -9.86 3.63
C GLY A 181 21.20 -9.91 2.13
N ARG A 182 20.04 -10.45 1.72
CA ARG A 182 19.56 -10.45 0.33
C ARG A 182 19.06 -9.07 -0.09
N SER A 183 19.01 -8.84 -1.41
CA SER A 183 18.44 -7.61 -2.02
C SER A 183 17.41 -8.00 -3.10
N PRO A 184 16.25 -8.59 -2.69
CA PRO A 184 15.25 -9.05 -3.65
C PRO A 184 14.57 -7.87 -4.35
N VAL A 185 14.05 -8.11 -5.55
CA VAL A 185 13.11 -7.20 -6.20
C VAL A 185 11.70 -7.51 -5.70
N LEU A 186 11.02 -6.50 -5.18
CA LEU A 186 9.58 -6.58 -4.90
C LEU A 186 8.85 -5.91 -6.05
N ALA A 187 8.05 -6.67 -6.79
CA ALA A 187 7.18 -6.18 -7.85
C ALA A 187 5.72 -6.21 -7.38
N ASP A 188 4.98 -5.16 -7.67
CA ASP A 188 3.56 -5.05 -7.35
C ASP A 188 2.78 -4.77 -8.63
N ILE A 189 1.98 -5.74 -9.05
CA ILE A 189 1.10 -5.66 -10.20
C ILE A 189 -0.38 -5.56 -9.81
N ASP A 190 -0.68 -5.27 -8.53
CA ASP A 190 -2.02 -4.94 -8.05
C ASP A 190 -2.33 -3.45 -8.29
N VAL A 191 -2.96 -3.14 -9.40
CA VAL A 191 -3.33 -1.75 -9.76
C VAL A 191 -4.37 -1.13 -8.82
N GLY A 192 -5.13 -1.96 -8.11
CA GLY A 192 -6.23 -1.48 -7.25
C GLY A 192 -5.82 -1.10 -5.84
N GLN A 193 -4.83 -1.80 -5.29
CA GLN A 193 -4.40 -1.69 -3.89
C GLN A 193 -2.86 -1.77 -3.76
N GLY A 194 -2.13 -1.45 -4.85
CA GLY A 194 -0.67 -1.50 -4.89
C GLY A 194 -0.01 -0.54 -3.89
N ASN A 195 1.21 -0.89 -3.48
CA ASN A 195 1.99 -0.16 -2.47
C ASN A 195 3.25 0.53 -3.03
N MET A 196 3.56 0.34 -4.33
CA MET A 196 4.77 0.92 -4.95
C MET A 196 4.58 2.34 -5.46
N GLY A 197 3.36 2.70 -5.82
CA GLY A 197 2.98 4.02 -6.29
C GLY A 197 1.57 4.38 -5.85
N LEU A 198 0.91 5.25 -6.59
CA LEU A 198 -0.50 5.52 -6.40
C LEU A 198 -1.37 4.37 -6.96
N PRO A 199 -2.62 4.22 -6.48
CA PRO A 199 -3.59 3.36 -7.16
C PRO A 199 -3.63 3.66 -8.66
N GLY A 200 -3.84 2.64 -9.50
CA GLY A 200 -3.78 2.80 -10.95
C GLY A 200 -2.36 2.73 -11.53
N THR A 201 -1.41 2.19 -10.78
CA THR A 201 -0.04 1.96 -11.26
C THR A 201 0.41 0.53 -10.99
N ILE A 202 1.42 0.09 -11.71
CA ILE A 202 2.23 -1.10 -11.38
C ILE A 202 3.68 -0.67 -11.19
N GLY A 203 4.45 -1.44 -10.43
CA GLY A 203 5.83 -1.05 -10.22
C GLY A 203 6.68 -2.09 -9.54
N ALA A 204 7.96 -1.76 -9.37
CA ALA A 204 8.93 -2.60 -8.67
C ALA A 204 9.98 -1.78 -7.93
N LEU A 205 10.55 -2.39 -6.91
CA LEU A 205 11.58 -1.80 -6.07
C LEU A 205 12.62 -2.87 -5.71
N VAL A 206 13.90 -2.53 -5.80
CA VAL A 206 14.97 -3.33 -5.18
C VAL A 206 14.99 -3.03 -3.68
N VAL A 207 14.79 -4.04 -2.85
CA VAL A 207 14.67 -3.86 -1.41
C VAL A 207 15.99 -4.24 -0.73
N GLU A 208 16.63 -3.25 -0.11
CA GLU A 208 17.93 -3.42 0.58
C GLU A 208 17.81 -3.30 2.11
N ARG A 209 16.68 -2.80 2.60
CA ARG A 209 16.37 -2.64 4.03
C ARG A 209 14.99 -3.17 4.33
N THR A 210 14.78 -3.68 5.53
CA THR A 210 13.47 -4.10 5.98
C THR A 210 12.49 -2.92 5.97
N ALA A 211 11.22 -3.22 5.75
CA ALA A 211 10.17 -2.21 5.82
C ALA A 211 10.16 -1.55 7.21
N ASP A 212 9.99 -0.24 7.24
CA ASP A 212 9.68 0.44 8.50
C ASP A 212 8.34 -0.06 9.06
N ILE A 213 8.20 -0.06 10.39
CA ILE A 213 7.00 -0.53 11.08
C ILE A 213 5.79 0.32 10.70
N GLU A 214 5.94 1.64 10.68
CA GLU A 214 4.87 2.61 10.43
C GLU A 214 4.70 2.88 8.92
N GLU A 215 5.79 3.21 8.22
CA GLU A 215 5.77 3.73 6.84
C GLU A 215 5.88 2.64 5.76
N GLY A 216 6.31 1.43 6.12
CA GLY A 216 6.53 0.36 5.15
C GLY A 216 7.88 0.40 4.45
N PHE A 217 7.95 -0.03 3.19
CA PHE A 217 9.20 0.03 2.43
C PHE A 217 9.51 1.46 2.00
N LEU A 218 10.80 1.84 2.11
CA LEU A 218 11.30 3.12 1.62
C LEU A 218 11.23 3.14 0.08
N ASN A 219 10.33 3.94 -0.45
CA ASN A 219 10.13 4.11 -1.90
C ASN A 219 11.06 5.22 -2.45
N THR A 220 12.36 5.06 -2.30
CA THR A 220 13.37 6.08 -2.69
C THR A 220 13.67 6.14 -4.18
N ALA A 221 13.03 5.52 -5.04
CA ALA A 221 13.03 5.58 -6.50
C ALA A 221 12.42 4.28 -7.05
N PRO A 222 11.17 4.01 -6.78
CA PRO A 222 10.52 2.84 -7.35
C PRO A 222 10.38 3.03 -8.85
N LEU A 223 10.52 1.95 -9.60
CA LEU A 223 10.11 1.93 -11.00
C LEU A 223 8.59 1.85 -11.02
N VAL A 224 7.91 2.84 -11.59
CA VAL A 224 6.44 2.90 -11.62
C VAL A 224 5.98 3.16 -13.04
N PHE A 225 4.96 2.42 -13.48
CA PHE A 225 4.28 2.59 -14.76
C PHE A 225 2.85 3.06 -14.58
N HIS A 226 2.42 3.93 -15.49
CA HIS A 226 1.05 4.41 -15.55
C HIS A 226 0.13 3.37 -16.16
N TYR A 227 -0.81 2.87 -15.38
CA TYR A 227 -1.92 2.06 -15.90
C TYR A 227 -3.21 2.88 -16.02
N GLY A 228 -3.46 3.78 -15.08
CA GLY A 228 -4.52 4.78 -15.13
C GLY A 228 -5.88 4.34 -14.59
N HIS A 229 -6.15 3.05 -14.38
CA HIS A 229 -7.45 2.52 -13.98
C HIS A 229 -7.39 1.79 -12.62
N LYS A 230 -8.55 1.55 -11.98
CA LYS A 230 -8.66 0.94 -10.65
C LYS A 230 -8.70 -0.59 -10.67
N SER A 231 -8.95 -1.19 -11.82
CA SER A 231 -9.08 -2.64 -11.98
C SER A 231 -8.36 -3.11 -13.25
N PRO A 232 -7.63 -4.25 -13.22
CA PRO A 232 -6.96 -4.77 -14.42
C PRO A 232 -7.92 -5.08 -15.58
N ASN A 233 -9.21 -5.31 -15.27
CA ASN A 233 -10.24 -5.59 -16.26
C ASN A 233 -10.65 -4.35 -17.08
N ASP A 234 -10.37 -3.15 -16.58
CA ASP A 234 -10.78 -1.90 -17.24
C ASP A 234 -10.03 -1.68 -18.56
N ASN A 235 -8.77 -2.14 -18.63
CA ASN A 235 -7.95 -2.18 -19.85
C ASN A 235 -6.97 -3.36 -19.81
N PHE A 236 -7.48 -4.54 -20.14
CA PHE A 236 -6.73 -5.79 -20.01
C PHE A 236 -5.47 -5.85 -20.90
N GLN A 237 -5.54 -5.29 -22.11
CA GLN A 237 -4.38 -5.27 -23.02
C GLN A 237 -3.24 -4.40 -22.48
N LEU A 238 -3.57 -3.18 -22.03
CA LEU A 238 -2.60 -2.29 -21.40
C LEU A 238 -1.98 -2.94 -20.17
N TYR A 239 -2.81 -3.59 -19.35
CA TYR A 239 -2.32 -4.28 -18.15
C TYR A 239 -1.27 -5.34 -18.51
N ASN A 240 -1.56 -6.21 -19.44
CA ASN A 240 -0.63 -7.27 -19.87
C ASN A 240 0.64 -6.71 -20.49
N MET A 241 0.52 -5.68 -21.34
CA MET A 241 1.67 -5.00 -21.94
C MET A 241 2.60 -4.43 -20.88
N LEU A 242 2.05 -3.72 -19.88
CA LEU A 242 2.84 -3.15 -18.81
C LEU A 242 3.45 -4.20 -17.89
N VAL A 243 2.77 -5.31 -17.63
CA VAL A 243 3.31 -6.46 -16.88
C VAL A 243 4.52 -7.07 -17.59
N LEU A 244 4.42 -7.27 -18.91
CA LEU A 244 5.54 -7.74 -19.75
C LEU A 244 6.71 -6.75 -19.68
N ARG A 245 6.42 -5.46 -19.87
CA ARG A 245 7.45 -4.40 -19.83
C ARG A 245 8.16 -4.33 -18.49
N LEU A 246 7.40 -4.44 -17.39
CA LEU A 246 7.97 -4.46 -16.02
C LEU A 246 8.90 -5.66 -15.84
N ALA A 247 8.51 -6.84 -16.31
CA ALA A 247 9.31 -8.06 -16.24
C ALA A 247 10.62 -7.94 -17.03
N GLU A 248 10.58 -7.37 -18.25
CA GLU A 248 11.78 -7.10 -19.06
C GLU A 248 12.78 -6.20 -18.34
N ILE A 249 12.31 -5.08 -17.77
CA ILE A 249 13.20 -4.15 -17.07
C ILE A 249 13.77 -4.76 -15.79
N ILE A 250 12.98 -5.58 -15.09
CA ILE A 250 13.48 -6.33 -13.92
C ILE A 250 14.58 -7.32 -14.36
N ASN A 251 14.44 -7.99 -15.51
CA ASN A 251 15.47 -8.86 -16.05
C ASN A 251 16.77 -8.10 -16.31
N VAL A 252 16.69 -6.97 -17.00
CA VAL A 252 17.86 -6.10 -17.25
C VAL A 252 18.49 -5.64 -15.92
N ARG A 253 17.68 -5.28 -14.94
CA ARG A 253 18.19 -4.88 -13.62
C ARG A 253 18.89 -6.02 -12.88
N CYS A 254 18.36 -7.25 -12.97
CA CYS A 254 18.98 -8.44 -12.39
C CYS A 254 20.32 -8.76 -13.06
N GLU A 255 20.43 -8.63 -14.39
CA GLU A 255 21.69 -8.83 -15.12
C GLU A 255 22.79 -7.86 -14.68
N GLN A 256 22.43 -6.64 -14.31
CA GLN A 256 23.37 -5.60 -13.86
C GLN A 256 23.93 -5.83 -12.45
N SER A 257 23.31 -6.68 -11.63
CA SER A 257 23.71 -6.90 -10.24
C SER A 257 23.57 -8.36 -9.83
N LYS A 258 24.70 -9.05 -9.65
CA LYS A 258 24.73 -10.46 -9.20
C LYS A 258 23.96 -10.66 -7.90
N LYS A 259 24.08 -9.72 -6.94
CA LYS A 259 23.37 -9.78 -5.65
C LYS A 259 21.86 -9.71 -5.83
N VAL A 260 21.35 -8.78 -6.65
CA VAL A 260 19.93 -8.64 -6.94
C VAL A 260 19.43 -9.88 -7.68
N ASN A 261 20.19 -10.36 -8.68
CA ASN A 261 19.84 -11.53 -9.46
C ASN A 261 19.69 -12.79 -8.59
N SER A 262 20.66 -13.12 -7.75
CA SER A 262 20.60 -14.29 -6.86
C SER A 262 19.56 -14.15 -5.74
N SER A 263 19.21 -12.92 -5.35
CA SER A 263 18.17 -12.64 -4.36
C SER A 263 16.75 -12.92 -4.88
N GLY A 264 16.55 -12.88 -6.20
CA GLY A 264 15.29 -13.20 -6.86
C GLY A 264 14.24 -12.09 -6.80
N VAL A 265 13.02 -12.44 -7.23
CA VAL A 265 11.90 -11.52 -7.39
C VAL A 265 10.68 -12.03 -6.64
N ILE A 266 9.99 -11.16 -5.91
CA ILE A 266 8.72 -11.44 -5.22
C ILE A 266 7.65 -10.56 -5.86
N ILE A 267 6.57 -11.18 -6.37
CA ILE A 267 5.56 -10.51 -7.18
C ILE A 267 4.21 -10.59 -6.47
N ASN A 268 3.66 -9.43 -6.11
CA ASN A 268 2.30 -9.29 -5.58
C ASN A 268 1.30 -9.13 -6.72
N THR A 269 0.14 -9.80 -6.62
CA THR A 269 -0.91 -9.77 -7.65
C THR A 269 -2.23 -9.22 -7.13
N ALA A 270 -3.06 -8.71 -8.04
CA ALA A 270 -4.45 -8.39 -7.75
C ALA A 270 -5.26 -9.64 -7.33
N GLY A 271 -6.38 -9.43 -6.64
CA GLY A 271 -7.28 -10.51 -6.24
C GLY A 271 -8.19 -11.05 -7.35
N TRP A 272 -7.86 -10.79 -8.59
CA TRP A 272 -8.65 -11.17 -9.77
C TRP A 272 -8.21 -12.54 -10.30
N ILE A 273 -8.87 -13.61 -9.84
CA ILE A 273 -8.45 -15.01 -10.04
C ILE A 273 -9.36 -15.84 -10.96
N ARG A 274 -10.38 -15.22 -11.59
CA ARG A 274 -11.36 -15.92 -12.43
C ARG A 274 -11.44 -15.32 -13.82
N GLY A 275 -11.80 -16.15 -14.82
CA GLY A 275 -11.96 -15.69 -16.21
C GLY A 275 -10.68 -15.05 -16.74
N ALA A 276 -10.78 -13.84 -17.28
CA ALA A 276 -9.62 -13.10 -17.78
C ALA A 276 -8.54 -12.85 -16.71
N GLY A 277 -8.92 -12.77 -15.43
CA GLY A 277 -7.96 -12.67 -14.32
C GLY A 277 -7.09 -13.90 -14.16
N TYR A 278 -7.63 -15.09 -14.40
CA TYR A 278 -6.85 -16.32 -14.39
C TYR A 278 -5.84 -16.35 -15.56
N GLU A 279 -6.26 -15.90 -16.74
CA GLU A 279 -5.35 -15.76 -17.89
C GLU A 279 -4.25 -14.71 -17.61
N ALA A 280 -4.58 -13.59 -16.96
CA ALA A 280 -3.59 -12.60 -16.53
C ALA A 280 -2.54 -13.19 -15.58
N LEU A 281 -2.95 -14.07 -14.65
CA LEU A 281 -2.01 -14.75 -13.75
C LEU A 281 -1.06 -15.69 -14.50
N LYS A 282 -1.56 -16.44 -15.48
CA LYS A 282 -0.71 -17.31 -16.34
C LYS A 282 0.26 -16.48 -17.19
N GLN A 283 -0.22 -15.37 -17.76
CA GLN A 283 0.62 -14.47 -18.53
C GLN A 283 1.70 -13.82 -17.65
N ALA A 284 1.35 -13.38 -16.45
CA ALA A 284 2.32 -12.85 -15.50
C ALA A 284 3.35 -13.92 -15.08
N ALA A 285 2.89 -15.17 -14.83
CA ALA A 285 3.80 -16.27 -14.51
C ALA A 285 4.80 -16.54 -15.64
N GLY A 286 4.35 -16.47 -16.91
CA GLY A 286 5.22 -16.59 -18.08
C GLY A 286 6.16 -15.39 -18.25
N ALA A 287 5.63 -14.16 -18.16
CA ALA A 287 6.40 -12.93 -18.34
C ALA A 287 7.56 -12.81 -17.33
N PHE A 288 7.28 -13.12 -16.07
CA PHE A 288 8.30 -13.11 -15.01
C PHE A 288 9.10 -14.42 -14.94
N GLU A 289 8.83 -15.43 -15.77
CA GLU A 289 9.48 -16.75 -15.72
C GLU A 289 9.48 -17.33 -14.29
N VAL A 290 8.31 -17.44 -13.71
CA VAL A 290 8.11 -17.76 -12.28
C VAL A 290 8.53 -19.20 -11.97
N ASP A 291 9.28 -19.37 -10.90
CA ASP A 291 9.72 -20.68 -10.38
C ASP A 291 8.77 -21.23 -9.32
N VAL A 292 8.17 -20.32 -8.50
CA VAL A 292 7.32 -20.69 -7.37
C VAL A 292 6.05 -19.84 -7.37
N ILE A 293 4.89 -20.49 -7.26
CA ILE A 293 3.61 -19.82 -7.07
C ILE A 293 3.07 -20.15 -5.69
N CYS A 294 2.89 -19.12 -4.86
CA CYS A 294 2.25 -19.23 -3.55
C CYS A 294 0.77 -18.91 -3.69
N VAL A 295 -0.08 -19.91 -3.56
CA VAL A 295 -1.55 -19.77 -3.62
C VAL A 295 -2.09 -19.62 -2.20
N LEU A 296 -2.71 -18.48 -1.89
CA LEU A 296 -3.29 -18.21 -0.57
C LEU A 296 -4.77 -18.58 -0.54
N ASP A 297 -5.12 -19.51 0.38
CA ASP A 297 -6.49 -19.84 0.79
C ASP A 297 -7.46 -20.17 -0.37
N GLN A 298 -6.96 -20.78 -1.47
CA GLN A 298 -7.80 -21.10 -2.64
C GLN A 298 -7.38 -22.41 -3.30
N GLU A 299 -7.93 -23.51 -2.80
CA GLU A 299 -7.62 -24.87 -3.28
C GLU A 299 -7.99 -25.07 -4.76
N ARG A 300 -9.11 -24.54 -5.21
CA ARG A 300 -9.52 -24.63 -6.62
C ARG A 300 -8.49 -23.98 -7.54
N LEU A 301 -8.00 -22.77 -7.19
CA LEU A 301 -6.96 -22.07 -7.96
C LEU A 301 -5.67 -22.86 -7.96
N TYR A 302 -5.28 -23.45 -6.82
CA TYR A 302 -4.12 -24.31 -6.72
C TYR A 302 -4.19 -25.49 -7.69
N ASN A 303 -5.31 -26.21 -7.71
CA ASN A 303 -5.49 -27.37 -8.60
C ASN A 303 -5.54 -26.97 -10.08
N GLN A 304 -6.16 -25.84 -10.42
CA GLN A 304 -6.18 -25.32 -11.80
C GLN A 304 -4.76 -24.96 -12.27
N LEU A 305 -4.01 -24.20 -11.50
CA LEU A 305 -2.63 -23.82 -11.84
C LEU A 305 -1.73 -25.06 -11.97
N LYS A 306 -1.89 -26.05 -11.09
CA LYS A 306 -1.14 -27.31 -11.14
C LYS A 306 -1.41 -28.14 -12.40
N GLY A 307 -2.63 -28.04 -12.96
CA GLY A 307 -2.98 -28.70 -14.21
C GLY A 307 -2.51 -27.95 -15.47
N ASP A 308 -2.46 -26.60 -15.40
CA ASP A 308 -2.23 -25.76 -16.57
C ASP A 308 -0.77 -25.30 -16.74
N LEU A 309 0.04 -25.33 -15.68
CA LEU A 309 1.44 -24.88 -15.71
C LEU A 309 2.42 -26.04 -15.79
N PRO A 310 3.61 -25.82 -16.37
CA PRO A 310 4.65 -26.85 -16.44
C PRO A 310 5.12 -27.34 -15.07
N ASP A 311 5.52 -28.62 -14.97
CA ASP A 311 5.94 -29.29 -13.71
C ASP A 311 7.17 -28.64 -13.04
N PHE A 312 7.97 -27.86 -13.76
CA PHE A 312 9.10 -27.15 -13.17
C PHE A 312 8.67 -25.97 -12.31
N VAL A 313 7.45 -25.42 -12.52
CA VAL A 313 6.89 -24.38 -11.64
C VAL A 313 6.33 -25.04 -10.38
N LYS A 314 6.91 -24.69 -9.24
CA LYS A 314 6.47 -25.23 -7.93
C LYS A 314 5.27 -24.44 -7.43
N ILE A 315 4.16 -25.11 -7.19
CA ILE A 315 2.94 -24.50 -6.68
C ILE A 315 2.73 -24.92 -5.24
N VAL A 316 2.57 -23.96 -4.34
CA VAL A 316 2.42 -24.18 -2.90
C VAL A 316 1.11 -23.57 -2.43
N LEU A 317 0.26 -24.38 -1.80
CA LEU A 317 -0.95 -23.90 -1.13
C LEU A 317 -0.62 -23.44 0.28
N LEU A 318 -0.91 -22.19 0.60
CA LEU A 318 -0.65 -21.57 1.90
C LEU A 318 -1.95 -21.18 2.60
N PRO A 319 -2.07 -21.39 3.90
CA PRO A 319 -3.22 -20.91 4.67
C PRO A 319 -3.20 -19.39 4.82
N LYS A 320 -4.36 -18.77 4.88
CA LYS A 320 -4.46 -17.35 5.26
C LYS A 320 -4.39 -17.19 6.78
N SER A 321 -3.90 -16.05 7.25
CA SER A 321 -3.97 -15.68 8.67
C SER A 321 -5.41 -15.39 9.09
N GLY A 322 -5.81 -15.87 10.28
CA GLY A 322 -7.09 -15.54 10.87
C GLY A 322 -7.26 -14.05 11.24
N GLY A 323 -6.19 -13.26 11.21
CA GLY A 323 -6.24 -11.80 11.38
C GLY A 323 -6.59 -11.02 10.10
N VAL A 324 -6.78 -11.71 8.97
CA VAL A 324 -7.19 -11.06 7.72
C VAL A 324 -8.69 -10.84 7.70
N VAL A 325 -9.09 -9.59 7.56
CA VAL A 325 -10.50 -9.15 7.55
C VAL A 325 -10.91 -8.75 6.13
N GLU A 326 -12.12 -9.15 5.74
CA GLU A 326 -12.72 -8.73 4.47
C GLU A 326 -13.02 -7.23 4.48
N ARG A 327 -12.69 -6.55 3.40
CA ARG A 327 -12.92 -5.11 3.24
C ARG A 327 -14.05 -4.85 2.25
N SER A 328 -15.00 -4.00 2.64
CA SER A 328 -16.05 -3.51 1.74
C SER A 328 -15.46 -2.66 0.59
N GLN A 329 -16.27 -2.41 -0.44
CA GLN A 329 -15.86 -1.52 -1.54
C GLN A 329 -15.59 -0.09 -1.04
N ALA A 330 -16.36 0.39 -0.05
CA ALA A 330 -16.15 1.70 0.57
C ALA A 330 -14.79 1.77 1.28
N ILE A 331 -14.46 0.79 2.13
CA ILE A 331 -13.16 0.74 2.81
C ILE A 331 -11.99 0.70 1.82
N ARG A 332 -12.15 -0.01 0.68
CA ARG A 332 -11.12 -0.01 -0.36
C ARG A 332 -11.01 1.33 -1.09
N ALA A 333 -12.13 2.06 -1.27
CA ALA A 333 -12.11 3.42 -1.81
C ALA A 333 -11.38 4.38 -0.85
N ASP A 334 -11.76 4.37 0.43
CA ASP A 334 -11.10 5.19 1.47
C ASP A 334 -9.60 4.87 1.58
N SER A 335 -9.24 3.59 1.44
CA SER A 335 -7.83 3.16 1.43
C SER A 335 -7.06 3.74 0.23
N ARG A 336 -7.68 3.83 -0.96
CA ARG A 336 -7.06 4.49 -2.12
C ARG A 336 -6.88 5.98 -1.91
N ASP A 337 -7.91 6.65 -1.40
CA ASP A 337 -7.84 8.10 -1.12
C ASP A 337 -6.81 8.41 -0.05
N SER A 338 -6.70 7.56 0.99
CA SER A 338 -5.66 7.66 2.02
C SER A 338 -4.26 7.50 1.43
N ARG A 339 -4.06 6.59 0.46
CA ARG A 339 -2.77 6.43 -0.23
C ARG A 339 -2.38 7.65 -1.06
N ILE A 340 -3.34 8.28 -1.73
CA ILE A 340 -3.08 9.52 -2.48
C ILE A 340 -2.74 10.64 -1.50
N ARG A 341 -3.49 10.76 -0.40
CA ARG A 341 -3.20 11.73 0.65
C ARG A 341 -1.81 11.53 1.26
N GLU A 342 -1.45 10.28 1.56
CA GLU A 342 -0.13 9.91 2.09
C GLU A 342 1.02 10.31 1.13
N TYR A 343 0.83 10.18 -0.17
CA TYR A 343 1.82 10.60 -1.17
C TYR A 343 2.10 12.10 -1.14
N PHE A 344 1.08 12.94 -0.95
CA PHE A 344 1.25 14.40 -0.92
C PHE A 344 1.59 14.94 0.46
N TYR A 345 1.00 14.41 1.51
CA TYR A 345 1.08 14.96 2.87
C TYR A 345 1.92 14.14 3.83
N GLY A 346 2.32 12.90 3.45
CA GLY A 346 2.96 11.94 4.34
C GLY A 346 1.99 11.26 5.29
N LEU A 347 2.40 10.13 5.84
CA LEU A 347 1.58 9.34 6.77
C LEU A 347 1.18 10.13 8.03
N LYS A 348 2.07 11.02 8.51
CA LYS A 348 1.89 11.85 9.71
C LYS A 348 1.54 13.30 9.38
N ASN A 349 1.11 13.59 8.15
CA ASN A 349 0.89 14.95 7.64
C ASN A 349 2.10 15.88 7.84
N ASN A 350 3.30 15.34 7.67
CA ASN A 350 4.58 16.03 7.85
C ASN A 350 5.21 16.52 6.54
N LEU A 351 4.55 16.28 5.41
CA LEU A 351 4.94 16.79 4.11
C LEU A 351 4.03 17.96 3.71
N PHE A 352 4.60 18.93 3.00
CA PHE A 352 3.91 20.14 2.60
C PHE A 352 3.95 20.26 1.06
N PRO A 353 2.91 19.78 0.36
CA PRO A 353 2.86 19.87 -1.09
C PRO A 353 2.73 21.31 -1.56
N HIS A 354 3.17 21.54 -2.79
CA HIS A 354 3.13 22.83 -3.46
C HIS A 354 1.90 22.95 -4.36
N THR A 355 1.32 24.15 -4.41
CA THR A 355 0.22 24.46 -5.33
C THR A 355 0.67 25.56 -6.28
N PHE A 356 0.51 25.34 -7.59
CA PHE A 356 0.86 26.31 -8.61
C PHE A 356 0.08 26.13 -9.91
N ASP A 357 0.04 27.19 -10.71
CA ASP A 357 -0.63 27.20 -12.01
C ASP A 357 0.29 26.69 -13.11
N VAL A 358 -0.27 25.90 -14.03
CA VAL A 358 0.36 25.37 -15.23
C VAL A 358 -0.46 25.85 -16.44
N LYS A 359 0.19 26.46 -17.44
CA LYS A 359 -0.48 26.86 -18.67
C LYS A 359 -0.76 25.67 -19.56
N PHE A 360 -1.90 25.66 -20.24
CA PHE A 360 -2.28 24.59 -21.16
C PHE A 360 -1.22 24.32 -22.23
N ASN A 361 -0.56 25.36 -22.71
CA ASN A 361 0.45 25.28 -23.76
C ASN A 361 1.81 24.77 -23.28
N ASP A 362 2.07 24.77 -21.97
CA ASP A 362 3.35 24.34 -21.41
C ASP A 362 3.44 22.82 -21.25
N VAL A 363 2.31 22.10 -21.43
CA VAL A 363 2.22 20.66 -21.23
C VAL A 363 1.42 19.98 -22.34
N LYS A 364 1.67 18.70 -22.54
CA LYS A 364 0.89 17.83 -23.42
C LYS A 364 0.22 16.76 -22.57
N ILE A 365 -1.10 16.73 -22.62
CA ILE A 365 -1.91 15.80 -21.81
C ILE A 365 -2.47 14.70 -22.70
N PHE A 366 -2.33 13.47 -22.24
CA PHE A 366 -2.81 12.28 -22.95
C PHE A 366 -3.62 11.38 -22.03
N LYS A 367 -4.50 10.61 -22.63
CA LYS A 367 -5.17 9.46 -22.03
C LYS A 367 -4.79 8.20 -22.80
N ILE A 368 -4.57 7.09 -22.11
CA ILE A 368 -4.33 5.80 -22.76
C ILE A 368 -5.68 5.07 -22.91
N GLY A 369 -5.94 4.58 -24.11
CA GLY A 369 -7.19 3.93 -24.46
C GLY A 369 -8.18 4.86 -25.15
N ALA A 370 -8.48 4.59 -26.41
CA ALA A 370 -9.56 5.24 -27.14
C ALA A 370 -10.89 4.52 -26.87
N PRO A 371 -12.04 5.20 -26.94
CA PRO A 371 -13.33 4.57 -26.90
C PRO A 371 -13.42 3.46 -27.95
N SER A 372 -13.98 2.30 -27.60
CA SER A 372 -14.19 1.20 -28.56
C SER A 372 -15.15 1.67 -29.66
N LEU A 373 -14.64 1.77 -30.87
CA LEU A 373 -15.48 2.01 -32.04
C LEU A 373 -16.14 0.68 -32.47
N PRO A 374 -17.41 0.72 -32.93
CA PRO A 374 -18.00 -0.46 -33.57
C PRO A 374 -17.11 -0.95 -34.72
N GLU A 375 -17.01 -2.26 -34.91
CA GLU A 375 -16.17 -2.86 -35.97
C GLU A 375 -16.44 -2.28 -37.35
N SER A 376 -17.70 -1.90 -37.62
CA SER A 376 -18.11 -1.23 -38.85
C SER A 376 -17.48 0.17 -39.06
N CYS A 377 -16.94 0.80 -38.04
CA CYS A 377 -16.32 2.12 -38.08
C CYS A 377 -14.80 2.04 -38.07
N LEU A 378 -14.20 0.84 -37.97
CA LEU A 378 -12.77 0.66 -37.96
C LEU A 378 -12.19 0.63 -39.39
N PRO A 379 -11.01 1.25 -39.60
CA PRO A 379 -10.30 1.07 -40.89
C PRO A 379 -10.03 -0.41 -41.20
N LEU A 380 -10.00 -0.77 -42.45
CA LEU A 380 -9.71 -2.14 -42.92
C LEU A 380 -8.36 -2.61 -42.32
N GLY A 381 -8.43 -3.73 -41.57
CA GLY A 381 -7.26 -4.35 -40.93
C GLY A 381 -7.00 -3.94 -39.48
N MET A 382 -7.72 -2.93 -38.93
CA MET A 382 -7.68 -2.61 -37.49
C MET A 382 -8.68 -3.47 -36.72
N LYS A 383 -8.24 -4.02 -35.57
CA LYS A 383 -9.11 -4.69 -34.61
C LYS A 383 -9.54 -3.69 -33.51
N SER A 384 -10.73 -3.88 -32.96
CA SER A 384 -11.23 -3.06 -31.83
C SER A 384 -10.26 -3.05 -30.63
N GLN A 385 -9.46 -4.09 -30.49
CA GLN A 385 -8.45 -4.24 -29.45
C GLN A 385 -7.28 -3.25 -29.60
N ASP A 386 -6.87 -2.88 -30.80
CA ASP A 386 -5.73 -1.96 -31.07
C ASP A 386 -5.99 -0.55 -30.55
N SER A 387 -7.24 -0.23 -30.21
CA SER A 387 -7.61 1.07 -29.64
C SER A 387 -7.34 1.17 -28.12
N GLN A 388 -7.22 0.05 -27.41
CA GLN A 388 -7.11 0.05 -25.94
C GLN A 388 -5.77 0.58 -25.41
N THR A 389 -4.70 0.43 -26.18
CA THR A 389 -3.36 0.90 -25.84
C THR A 389 -2.99 2.21 -26.52
N LYS A 390 -3.91 2.75 -27.35
CA LYS A 390 -3.65 3.96 -28.13
C LYS A 390 -3.56 5.20 -27.25
N LEU A 391 -2.53 6.01 -27.48
CA LEU A 391 -2.36 7.29 -26.83
C LEU A 391 -3.27 8.33 -27.51
N VAL A 392 -4.17 8.93 -26.72
CA VAL A 392 -5.14 9.93 -27.21
C VAL A 392 -4.80 11.28 -26.59
N PRO A 393 -4.50 12.32 -27.39
CA PRO A 393 -4.27 13.66 -26.86
C PRO A 393 -5.57 14.23 -26.28
N LEU A 394 -5.47 14.85 -25.12
CA LEU A 394 -6.58 15.55 -24.47
C LEU A 394 -6.34 17.06 -24.47
N VAL A 395 -7.37 17.80 -24.87
CA VAL A 395 -7.39 19.24 -24.66
C VAL A 395 -7.81 19.49 -23.21
N PRO A 396 -7.07 20.32 -22.45
CA PRO A 396 -7.46 20.68 -21.10
C PRO A 396 -8.87 21.26 -21.04
N ALA A 397 -9.69 20.75 -20.15
CA ALA A 397 -11.07 21.14 -19.95
C ALA A 397 -11.47 20.98 -18.48
N MET A 398 -12.64 21.48 -18.10
CA MET A 398 -13.19 21.32 -16.74
C MET A 398 -13.29 19.85 -16.28
N SER A 399 -13.36 18.91 -17.22
CA SER A 399 -13.38 17.47 -16.92
C SER A 399 -12.09 16.97 -16.26
N LEU A 400 -10.98 17.70 -16.31
CA LEU A 400 -9.73 17.34 -15.62
C LEU A 400 -9.76 17.65 -14.11
N LEU A 401 -10.75 18.40 -13.63
CA LEU A 401 -10.85 18.77 -12.23
C LEU A 401 -10.84 17.53 -11.32
N HIS A 402 -10.01 17.57 -10.29
CA HIS A 402 -9.75 16.49 -9.33
C HIS A 402 -9.07 15.23 -9.87
N HIS A 403 -8.79 15.14 -11.17
CA HIS A 403 -8.06 14.00 -11.70
C HIS A 403 -6.59 13.98 -11.24
N VAL A 404 -6.11 12.77 -10.99
CA VAL A 404 -4.68 12.51 -10.80
C VAL A 404 -4.02 12.44 -12.18
N LEU A 405 -2.90 13.12 -12.32
CA LEU A 405 -2.06 13.11 -13.52
C LEU A 405 -0.73 12.47 -13.19
N SER A 406 -0.26 11.53 -14.00
CA SER A 406 1.12 11.02 -13.92
C SER A 406 2.03 11.86 -14.81
N VAL A 407 3.20 12.21 -14.31
CA VAL A 407 4.27 12.87 -15.10
C VAL A 407 5.13 11.78 -15.73
N SER A 408 5.06 11.64 -17.06
CA SER A 408 5.86 10.66 -17.80
C SER A 408 7.34 11.05 -17.83
N ALA A 409 8.23 10.08 -17.79
CA ALA A 409 9.67 10.31 -18.00
C ALA A 409 10.03 10.56 -19.48
N ALA A 410 9.09 10.38 -20.41
CA ALA A 410 9.29 10.65 -21.83
C ALA A 410 9.60 12.14 -22.07
N THR A 411 10.61 12.43 -22.86
CA THR A 411 11.04 13.79 -23.20
C THR A 411 10.34 14.34 -24.44
N THR A 412 9.95 13.47 -25.37
CA THR A 412 9.26 13.80 -26.62
C THR A 412 8.09 12.89 -26.86
N VAL A 413 7.17 13.31 -27.72
CA VAL A 413 5.97 12.52 -28.10
C VAL A 413 6.34 11.32 -29.00
N ASP A 414 7.52 11.33 -29.59
CA ASP A 414 8.03 10.26 -30.46
C ASP A 414 8.52 9.04 -29.64
N HIS A 415 8.74 9.20 -28.34
CA HIS A 415 9.01 8.08 -27.44
C HIS A 415 7.75 7.26 -27.22
N ASP A 416 7.93 5.99 -26.90
CA ASP A 416 6.82 5.14 -26.45
C ASP A 416 6.38 5.58 -25.03
N ILE A 417 5.47 6.55 -24.97
CA ILE A 417 4.98 7.13 -23.72
C ILE A 417 4.27 6.07 -22.86
N VAL A 418 3.61 5.11 -23.49
CA VAL A 418 2.79 4.09 -22.81
C VAL A 418 3.67 3.16 -21.99
N GLU A 419 4.82 2.75 -22.55
CA GLU A 419 5.79 1.86 -21.89
C GLU A 419 6.91 2.63 -21.13
N THR A 420 6.76 3.94 -20.99
CA THR A 420 7.71 4.77 -20.24
C THR A 420 7.28 4.90 -18.78
N ASN A 421 8.25 4.86 -17.87
CA ASN A 421 8.00 5.01 -16.44
C ASN A 421 7.55 6.42 -16.05
N VAL A 422 6.96 6.51 -14.86
CA VAL A 422 6.44 7.75 -14.26
C VAL A 422 7.46 8.35 -13.30
N LEU A 423 7.64 9.67 -13.34
CA LEU A 423 8.50 10.43 -12.43
C LEU A 423 7.78 10.88 -11.16
N GLY A 424 6.46 11.06 -11.21
CA GLY A 424 5.65 11.51 -10.10
C GLY A 424 4.20 11.77 -10.49
N PHE A 425 3.42 12.26 -9.54
CA PHE A 425 1.99 12.48 -9.70
C PHE A 425 1.60 13.88 -9.27
N LEU A 426 0.55 14.39 -9.90
CA LEU A 426 -0.05 15.70 -9.66
C LEU A 426 -1.57 15.51 -9.49
N VAL A 427 -2.23 16.42 -8.80
CA VAL A 427 -3.71 16.48 -8.76
C VAL A 427 -4.16 17.83 -9.29
N VAL A 428 -5.12 17.84 -10.19
CA VAL A 428 -5.73 19.08 -10.69
C VAL A 428 -6.74 19.59 -9.66
N THR A 429 -6.44 20.71 -9.02
CA THR A 429 -7.28 21.32 -7.97
C THR A 429 -8.22 22.38 -8.49
N ASN A 430 -7.87 23.04 -9.60
CA ASN A 430 -8.71 24.06 -10.27
C ASN A 430 -8.40 24.12 -11.76
N VAL A 431 -9.38 24.53 -12.57
CA VAL A 431 -9.22 24.75 -14.01
C VAL A 431 -9.83 26.12 -14.35
N ASP A 432 -9.01 27.05 -14.86
CA ASP A 432 -9.42 28.37 -15.32
C ASP A 432 -9.34 28.42 -16.85
N MET A 433 -10.49 28.29 -17.49
CA MET A 433 -10.58 28.28 -18.96
C MET A 433 -10.30 29.65 -19.57
N ASP A 434 -10.62 30.76 -18.87
CA ASP A 434 -10.43 32.12 -19.37
C ASP A 434 -8.94 32.47 -19.46
N LYS A 435 -8.17 32.03 -18.45
CA LYS A 435 -6.71 32.24 -18.42
C LYS A 435 -5.93 31.11 -19.10
N SER A 436 -6.61 30.04 -19.54
CA SER A 436 -5.99 28.85 -20.12
C SER A 436 -4.91 28.22 -19.19
N VAL A 437 -5.23 28.10 -17.90
CA VAL A 437 -4.37 27.49 -16.87
C VAL A 437 -5.15 26.49 -16.03
N PHE A 438 -4.44 25.53 -15.48
CA PHE A 438 -4.97 24.70 -14.40
C PHE A 438 -4.01 24.73 -13.22
N THR A 439 -4.57 24.69 -12.01
CA THR A 439 -3.82 24.68 -10.77
C THR A 439 -3.59 23.23 -10.35
N VAL A 440 -2.36 22.89 -9.99
CA VAL A 440 -1.99 21.54 -9.55
C VAL A 440 -1.49 21.52 -8.11
N LEU A 441 -1.80 20.42 -7.41
CA LEU A 441 -1.13 20.01 -6.20
C LEU A 441 0.04 19.11 -6.60
N SER A 442 1.26 19.41 -6.13
CA SER A 442 2.50 18.72 -6.48
C SER A 442 3.35 18.45 -5.25
N PRO A 443 4.00 17.26 -5.12
CA PRO A 443 4.95 17.02 -4.05
C PRO A 443 6.22 17.88 -4.15
N SER A 444 6.55 18.36 -5.35
CA SER A 444 7.75 19.17 -5.62
C SER A 444 7.39 20.56 -6.15
N PRO A 445 8.23 21.59 -5.89
CA PRO A 445 8.04 22.92 -6.43
C PRO A 445 8.26 22.95 -7.95
N ARG A 446 7.95 24.10 -8.57
CA ARG A 446 8.31 24.36 -9.98
C ARG A 446 9.82 24.31 -10.22
N PRO A 447 10.25 23.94 -11.43
CA PRO A 447 9.46 23.55 -12.61
C PRO A 447 9.02 22.09 -12.55
N LEU A 448 8.03 21.71 -13.39
CA LEU A 448 7.69 20.30 -13.61
C LEU A 448 8.91 19.56 -14.18
N PRO A 449 9.18 18.32 -13.75
CA PRO A 449 10.33 17.54 -14.24
C PRO A 449 10.20 17.20 -15.73
N GLN A 450 8.98 17.04 -16.24
CA GLN A 450 8.65 16.79 -17.65
C GLN A 450 7.30 17.41 -18.00
N THR A 451 7.04 17.58 -19.30
CA THR A 451 5.86 18.27 -19.83
C THR A 451 4.78 17.32 -20.36
N ILE A 452 5.04 16.01 -20.37
CA ILE A 452 4.09 14.99 -20.83
C ILE A 452 3.35 14.43 -19.63
N LEU A 453 2.02 14.59 -19.62
CA LEU A 453 1.13 14.20 -18.54
C LEU A 453 0.12 13.15 -19.02
N LEU A 454 -0.12 12.12 -18.19
CA LEU A 454 -1.09 11.06 -18.46
C LEU A 454 -2.23 11.13 -17.45
N VAL A 455 -3.47 11.21 -17.95
CA VAL A 455 -4.67 11.30 -17.08
C VAL A 455 -5.05 9.94 -16.55
N MET A 456 -5.26 9.84 -15.25
CA MET A 456 -5.79 8.65 -14.57
C MET A 456 -7.32 8.76 -14.41
N ASP A 457 -8.03 7.64 -14.45
CA ASP A 457 -9.45 7.55 -14.08
C ASP A 457 -9.65 7.58 -12.55
N ILE A 458 -8.69 8.16 -11.85
CA ILE A 458 -8.66 8.30 -10.41
C ILE A 458 -8.78 9.79 -10.09
N GLN A 459 -9.71 10.09 -9.19
CA GLN A 459 -9.94 11.45 -8.72
C GLN A 459 -9.60 11.55 -7.24
N PHE A 460 -9.08 12.66 -6.83
CA PHE A 460 -8.78 12.99 -5.46
C PHE A 460 -9.28 14.41 -5.14
N MET A 461 -10.14 14.51 -4.14
CA MET A 461 -10.58 15.80 -3.61
C MET A 461 -9.85 16.06 -2.29
N ASP A 462 -9.07 17.12 -2.28
CA ASP A 462 -8.38 17.58 -1.06
C ASP A 462 -9.39 18.32 -0.17
N ILE A 463 -10.19 17.54 0.54
CA ILE A 463 -11.10 18.09 1.57
C ILE A 463 -10.25 18.26 2.84
N LYS A 464 -9.94 19.51 3.17
CA LYS A 464 -9.27 19.88 4.42
C LYS A 464 -10.16 19.70 5.63
#